data_90830c132a95690e1e77417205a20255
#
_entry.id   90830c132a95690e1e77417205a20255
#
_cell.length_a   1.000
_cell.length_b   1.000
_cell.length_c   1.000
_cell.angle_alpha   90.00
_cell.angle_beta   90.00
_cell.angle_gamma   90.00
#
_symmetry.space_group_name_H-M   'P 1'
#
loop_
_entity.id
_entity.type
_entity.pdbx_description
1 polymer ?
#
loop_
_entity_poly.entity_id
_entity_poly.type
_entity_poly.pdbx_seq_one_letter_code
_entity_poly.pdbx_strand_id
1 'polypeptide(L)'
;MATEFLVKLADRPGQLAAFAGAMGEAKVNIRAISAQKGIVGVLVGDKDTARARRALKKARYRATERSVGEMRLQDRPGSLARAAARFGKAKVNIASMYVLAPGRGNVSVAFGVKDARKAKRALGR
;
A
#
# COMPACT_ATOMS: atom_id res chain seq x y z
N MET A 1 8.58 -8.11 1.39
CA MET A 1 8.08 -6.76 1.64
C MET A 1 7.53 -6.14 0.36
N ALA A 2 6.87 -5.04 0.46
CA ALA A 2 6.31 -4.36 -0.68
C ALA A 2 6.55 -2.85 -0.55
N THR A 3 6.39 -2.14 -1.65
CA THR A 3 6.50 -0.69 -1.67
C THR A 3 5.18 -0.09 -2.08
N GLU A 4 4.77 0.94 -1.37
CA GLU A 4 3.63 1.76 -1.73
C GLU A 4 4.11 2.98 -2.49
N PHE A 5 3.49 3.25 -3.64
CA PHE A 5 3.66 4.51 -4.35
C PHE A 5 2.37 5.30 -4.23
N LEU A 6 2.45 6.50 -3.71
CA LEU A 6 1.31 7.38 -3.59
C LEU A 6 1.45 8.49 -4.63
N VAL A 7 0.44 8.62 -5.50
CA VAL A 7 0.46 9.51 -6.65
C VAL A 7 -0.81 10.35 -6.65
N LYS A 8 -0.69 11.62 -7.02
CA LYS A 8 -1.82 12.51 -7.14
C LYS A 8 -2.16 12.68 -8.62
N LEU A 9 -3.38 12.31 -9.00
CA LEU A 9 -3.89 12.48 -10.35
C LEU A 9 -4.97 13.55 -10.36
N ALA A 10 -5.19 14.14 -11.54
CA ALA A 10 -6.39 14.98 -11.71
C ALA A 10 -7.63 14.09 -11.56
N ASP A 11 -8.59 14.53 -10.77
CA ASP A 11 -9.80 13.75 -10.49
C ASP A 11 -10.81 13.93 -11.63
N ARG A 12 -10.57 13.22 -12.74
CA ARG A 12 -11.44 13.28 -13.93
C ARG A 12 -11.30 12.03 -14.78
N PRO A 13 -12.27 11.80 -15.70
CA PRO A 13 -12.26 10.58 -16.51
C PRO A 13 -10.96 10.38 -17.28
N GLY A 14 -10.52 9.13 -17.35
CA GLY A 14 -9.35 8.74 -18.11
C GLY A 14 -8.02 8.84 -17.36
N GLN A 15 -7.96 9.53 -16.25
CA GLN A 15 -6.70 9.73 -15.52
C GLN A 15 -6.19 8.43 -14.90
N LEU A 16 -7.09 7.66 -14.29
CA LEU A 16 -6.70 6.37 -13.71
C LEU A 16 -6.29 5.39 -14.82
N ALA A 17 -6.99 5.40 -15.95
CA ALA A 17 -6.64 4.53 -17.08
C ALA A 17 -5.25 4.82 -17.60
N ALA A 18 -4.89 6.11 -17.72
CA ALA A 18 -3.55 6.50 -18.17
C ALA A 18 -2.46 6.03 -17.19
N PHE A 19 -2.71 6.21 -15.90
CA PHE A 19 -1.79 5.78 -14.85
C PHE A 19 -1.60 4.24 -14.88
N ALA A 20 -2.71 3.51 -14.89
CA ALA A 20 -2.67 2.05 -14.90
C ALA A 20 -2.02 1.53 -16.19
N GLY A 21 -2.23 2.21 -17.32
CA GLY A 21 -1.60 1.88 -18.58
C GLY A 21 -0.08 2.02 -18.53
N ALA A 22 0.41 3.08 -17.90
CA ALA A 22 1.86 3.27 -17.72
C ALA A 22 2.48 2.13 -16.90
N MET A 23 1.78 1.70 -15.85
CA MET A 23 2.23 0.57 -15.04
C MET A 23 2.22 -0.73 -15.85
N GLY A 24 1.16 -0.95 -16.61
CA GLY A 24 1.01 -2.16 -17.42
C GLY A 24 2.06 -2.26 -18.53
N GLU A 25 2.35 -1.16 -19.20
CA GLU A 25 3.40 -1.13 -20.23
C GLU A 25 4.78 -1.45 -19.67
N ALA A 26 5.03 -1.05 -18.43
CA ALA A 26 6.28 -1.35 -17.74
C ALA A 26 6.30 -2.75 -17.13
N LYS A 27 5.23 -3.52 -17.33
CA LYS A 27 5.09 -4.88 -16.81
C LYS A 27 5.19 -4.94 -15.27
N VAL A 28 4.64 -3.92 -14.63
CA VAL A 28 4.54 -3.85 -13.18
C VAL A 28 3.22 -4.47 -12.76
N ASN A 29 3.28 -5.45 -11.89
CA ASN A 29 2.08 -6.05 -11.33
C ASN A 29 1.63 -5.25 -10.11
N ILE A 30 0.46 -4.66 -10.21
CA ILE A 30 -0.14 -3.93 -9.08
C ILE A 30 -0.80 -4.95 -8.16
N ARG A 31 -0.24 -5.13 -6.96
CA ARG A 31 -0.78 -6.09 -5.98
C ARG A 31 -2.03 -5.58 -5.30
N ALA A 32 -2.11 -4.28 -5.07
CA ALA A 32 -3.27 -3.64 -4.45
C ALA A 32 -3.32 -2.19 -4.87
N ILE A 33 -4.49 -1.63 -4.93
CA ILE A 33 -4.69 -0.24 -5.33
C ILE A 33 -5.79 0.40 -4.49
N SER A 34 -5.59 1.66 -4.17
CA SER A 34 -6.59 2.51 -3.55
C SER A 34 -6.66 3.79 -4.34
N ALA A 35 -7.85 4.19 -4.74
CA ALA A 35 -8.04 5.43 -5.50
C ALA A 35 -9.20 6.20 -4.90
N GLN A 36 -8.97 7.45 -4.55
CA GLN A 36 -9.96 8.28 -3.90
C GLN A 36 -9.73 9.74 -4.28
N LYS A 37 -10.63 10.28 -5.10
CA LYS A 37 -10.57 11.67 -5.55
C LYS A 37 -9.20 12.07 -6.11
N GLY A 38 -8.66 11.25 -7.00
CA GLY A 38 -7.38 11.51 -7.63
C GLY A 38 -6.16 11.13 -6.81
N ILE A 39 -6.33 10.75 -5.54
CA ILE A 39 -5.23 10.25 -4.74
C ILE A 39 -5.18 8.74 -4.93
N VAL A 40 -4.08 8.26 -5.52
CA VAL A 40 -3.93 6.85 -5.86
C VAL A 40 -2.74 6.27 -5.13
N GLY A 41 -2.98 5.18 -4.41
CA GLY A 41 -1.92 4.40 -3.79
C GLY A 41 -1.86 3.04 -4.46
N VAL A 42 -0.67 2.59 -4.82
CA VAL A 42 -0.48 1.25 -5.37
C VAL A 42 0.60 0.52 -4.59
N LEU A 43 0.39 -0.77 -4.39
CA LEU A 43 1.39 -1.66 -3.80
C LEU A 43 2.00 -2.50 -4.89
N VAL A 44 3.32 -2.56 -4.90
CA VAL A 44 4.07 -3.43 -5.82
C VAL A 44 5.05 -4.26 -5.00
N GLY A 45 5.31 -5.48 -5.48
CA GLY A 45 6.27 -6.36 -4.83
C GLY A 45 7.70 -5.89 -5.07
N ASP A 46 8.63 -6.40 -4.27
CA ASP A 46 10.03 -6.01 -4.33
C ASP A 46 10.65 -6.15 -5.72
N LYS A 47 10.28 -7.20 -6.44
CA LYS A 47 10.81 -7.44 -7.78
C LYS A 47 10.39 -6.38 -8.79
N ASP A 48 9.31 -5.67 -8.54
CA ASP A 48 8.77 -4.66 -9.45
C ASP A 48 9.04 -3.23 -9.01
N THR A 49 9.56 -3.03 -7.81
CA THR A 49 9.72 -1.68 -7.23
C THR A 49 10.57 -0.75 -8.09
N ALA A 50 11.75 -1.20 -8.51
CA ALA A 50 12.63 -0.35 -9.31
C ALA A 50 12.00 -0.01 -10.67
N ARG A 51 11.34 -0.99 -11.27
CA ARG A 51 10.68 -0.81 -12.57
C ARG A 51 9.50 0.14 -12.46
N ALA A 52 8.72 0.03 -11.38
CA ALA A 52 7.61 0.94 -11.11
C ALA A 52 8.12 2.38 -10.93
N ARG A 53 9.19 2.54 -10.18
CA ARG A 53 9.79 3.86 -9.96
C ARG A 53 10.21 4.51 -11.27
N ARG A 54 10.85 3.75 -12.14
CA ARG A 54 11.26 4.26 -13.46
C ARG A 54 10.06 4.61 -14.34
N ALA A 55 9.02 3.76 -14.31
CA ALA A 55 7.82 4.00 -15.10
C ALA A 55 7.10 5.27 -14.68
N LEU A 56 6.99 5.49 -13.38
CA LEU A 56 6.34 6.69 -12.84
C LEU A 56 7.12 7.95 -13.24
N LYS A 57 8.44 7.89 -13.14
CA LYS A 57 9.30 9.00 -13.51
C LYS A 57 9.20 9.31 -15.00
N LYS A 58 9.24 8.28 -15.84
CA LYS A 58 9.13 8.43 -17.29
C LYS A 58 7.80 9.05 -17.69
N ALA A 59 6.71 8.67 -17.03
CA ALA A 59 5.39 9.20 -17.29
C ALA A 59 5.13 10.53 -16.58
N ARG A 60 6.12 11.06 -15.88
CA ARG A 60 6.09 12.36 -15.18
C ARG A 60 5.08 12.41 -14.04
N TYR A 61 4.86 11.29 -13.40
CA TYR A 61 4.10 11.27 -12.15
C TYR A 61 5.02 11.52 -10.98
N ARG A 62 4.59 12.37 -10.07
CA ARG A 62 5.30 12.55 -8.80
C ARG A 62 4.75 11.54 -7.82
N ALA A 63 5.62 10.71 -7.29
CA ALA A 63 5.22 9.66 -6.37
C ALA A 63 5.99 9.76 -5.06
N THR A 64 5.29 9.50 -3.98
CA THR A 64 5.90 9.31 -2.67
C THR A 64 6.00 7.81 -2.43
N GLU A 65 7.16 7.33 -2.01
CA GLU A 65 7.39 5.92 -1.74
C GLU A 65 7.37 5.65 -0.25
N ARG A 66 6.90 4.47 0.09
CA ARG A 66 6.85 4.02 1.48
C ARG A 66 6.95 2.50 1.52
N SER A 67 7.77 2.00 2.45
CA SER A 67 7.78 0.56 2.70
C SER A 67 6.52 0.17 3.42
N VAL A 68 5.97 -0.99 3.09
CA VAL A 68 4.78 -1.52 3.75
C VAL A 68 5.07 -2.88 4.34
N GLY A 69 4.50 -3.11 5.50
CA GLY A 69 4.49 -4.43 6.12
C GLY A 69 3.17 -5.14 5.86
N GLU A 70 3.14 -6.42 6.12
CA GLU A 70 1.94 -7.22 5.96
C GLU A 70 1.66 -7.99 7.24
N MET A 71 0.38 -8.20 7.53
CA MET A 71 -0.05 -9.00 8.67
C MET A 71 -1.35 -9.70 8.35
N ARG A 72 -1.64 -10.77 9.07
CA ARG A 72 -2.93 -11.45 8.96
C ARG A 72 -3.78 -11.09 10.16
N LEU A 73 -5.03 -10.77 9.89
CA LEU A 73 -6.04 -10.49 10.92
C LEU A 73 -7.10 -11.57 10.85
N GLN A 74 -7.67 -11.90 12.00
CA GLN A 74 -8.88 -12.71 12.00
C GLN A 74 -10.00 -11.89 11.40
N ASP A 75 -10.77 -12.49 10.51
CA ASP A 75 -11.85 -11.79 9.82
C ASP A 75 -13.10 -11.83 10.69
N ARG A 76 -13.10 -10.99 11.72
CA ARG A 76 -14.23 -10.87 12.66
C ARG A 76 -14.22 -9.49 13.32
N PRO A 77 -15.37 -9.08 13.87
CA PRO A 77 -15.47 -7.76 14.52
C PRO A 77 -14.41 -7.56 15.58
N GLY A 78 -13.82 -6.37 15.59
CA GLY A 78 -12.82 -5.98 16.58
C GLY A 78 -11.37 -6.31 16.22
N SER A 79 -11.10 -7.14 15.23
CA SER A 79 -9.72 -7.50 14.86
C SER A 79 -8.91 -6.29 14.41
N LEU A 80 -9.49 -5.47 13.56
CA LEU A 80 -8.82 -4.25 13.11
C LEU A 80 -8.57 -3.30 14.28
N ALA A 81 -9.56 -3.15 15.15
CA ALA A 81 -9.43 -2.27 16.31
C ALA A 81 -8.27 -2.71 17.22
N ARG A 82 -8.13 -4.01 17.45
CA ARG A 82 -7.05 -4.53 18.29
C ARG A 82 -5.68 -4.30 17.64
N ALA A 83 -5.58 -4.55 16.34
CA ALA A 83 -4.33 -4.34 15.62
C ALA A 83 -3.94 -2.86 15.61
N ALA A 84 -4.90 -1.99 15.30
CA ALA A 84 -4.66 -0.55 15.29
C ALA A 84 -4.26 -0.03 16.67
N ALA A 85 -4.86 -0.57 17.72
CA ALA A 85 -4.53 -0.18 19.09
C ALA A 85 -3.08 -0.53 19.45
N ARG A 86 -2.57 -1.66 18.96
CA ARG A 86 -1.16 -2.04 19.19
C ARG A 86 -0.22 -1.02 18.56
N PHE A 87 -0.51 -0.58 17.34
CA PHE A 87 0.28 0.45 16.68
C PHE A 87 0.19 1.79 17.42
N GLY A 88 -1.03 2.17 17.82
CA GLY A 88 -1.23 3.41 18.56
C GLY A 88 -0.49 3.43 19.89
N LYS A 89 -0.50 2.31 20.60
CA LYS A 89 0.19 2.16 21.87
C LYS A 89 1.71 2.31 21.70
N ALA A 90 2.23 1.82 20.60
CA ALA A 90 3.65 1.94 20.26
C ALA A 90 3.99 3.28 19.60
N LYS A 91 3.02 4.18 19.47
CA LYS A 91 3.17 5.48 18.81
C LYS A 91 3.59 5.36 17.35
N VAL A 92 3.08 4.33 16.68
CA VAL A 92 3.27 4.13 15.25
C VAL A 92 2.04 4.63 14.52
N ASN A 93 2.20 5.60 13.66
CA ASN A 93 1.11 6.09 12.82
C ASN A 93 0.95 5.20 11.61
N ILE A 94 -0.28 4.74 11.38
CA ILE A 94 -0.62 4.00 10.17
C ILE A 94 -1.03 5.02 9.11
N ALA A 95 -0.19 5.22 8.11
CA ALA A 95 -0.46 6.21 7.07
C ALA A 95 -1.35 5.64 5.96
N SER A 96 -1.29 4.33 5.74
CA SER A 96 -2.11 3.67 4.73
C SER A 96 -2.37 2.23 5.14
N MET A 97 -3.45 1.67 4.62
CA MET A 97 -3.80 0.29 4.88
C MET A 97 -4.56 -0.27 3.67
N TYR A 98 -4.24 -1.51 3.31
CA TYR A 98 -4.87 -2.19 2.18
C TYR A 98 -5.29 -3.58 2.62
N VAL A 99 -6.45 -4.00 2.17
CA VAL A 99 -6.85 -5.40 2.28
C VAL A 99 -6.32 -6.12 1.05
N LEU A 100 -5.53 -7.16 1.25
CA LEU A 100 -4.87 -7.87 0.16
C LEU A 100 -5.66 -9.08 -0.31
N ALA A 101 -5.81 -10.07 0.57
CA ALA A 101 -6.44 -11.32 0.19
C ALA A 101 -7.16 -11.93 1.37
N PRO A 102 -8.41 -12.36 1.16
CA PRO A 102 -9.11 -13.14 2.18
C PRO A 102 -8.56 -14.56 2.23
N GLY A 103 -8.54 -15.14 3.42
CA GLY A 103 -8.26 -16.53 3.65
C GLY A 103 -9.43 -17.17 4.36
N ARG A 104 -9.24 -18.36 4.90
CA ARG A 104 -10.26 -19.00 5.72
C ARG A 104 -10.25 -18.42 7.12
N GLY A 105 -11.26 -17.61 7.42
CA GLY A 105 -11.39 -16.99 8.73
C GLY A 105 -10.36 -15.92 9.04
N ASN A 106 -9.55 -15.53 8.04
CA ASN A 106 -8.59 -14.45 8.22
C ASN A 106 -8.45 -13.65 6.95
N VAL A 107 -7.74 -12.51 7.05
CA VAL A 107 -7.51 -11.62 5.92
C VAL A 107 -6.10 -11.04 6.02
N SER A 108 -5.41 -10.99 4.90
CA SER A 108 -4.09 -10.34 4.83
C SER A 108 -4.28 -8.86 4.59
N VAL A 109 -3.58 -8.04 5.36
CA VAL A 109 -3.60 -6.60 5.18
C VAL A 109 -2.17 -6.09 5.07
N ALA A 110 -1.99 -5.03 4.30
CA ALA A 110 -0.73 -4.30 4.22
C ALA A 110 -0.92 -2.95 4.88
N PHE A 111 0.13 -2.47 5.53
CA PHE A 111 0.07 -1.17 6.19
C PHE A 111 1.35 -0.40 5.91
N GLY A 112 1.18 0.87 5.56
CA GLY A 112 2.28 1.79 5.32
C GLY A 112 2.53 2.59 6.58
N VAL A 113 3.77 2.54 7.06
CA VAL A 113 4.19 3.25 8.27
C VAL A 113 5.50 3.97 7.99
N LYS A 114 5.75 5.02 8.73
CA LYS A 114 6.98 5.78 8.58
C LYS A 114 8.17 5.03 9.17
N ASP A 115 7.95 4.34 10.29
CA ASP A 115 9.01 3.61 10.99
C ASP A 115 8.69 2.11 11.00
N ALA A 116 9.26 1.40 10.04
CA ALA A 116 9.02 -0.04 9.87
C ALA A 116 9.54 -0.86 11.06
N ARG A 117 10.66 -0.46 11.66
CA ARG A 117 11.22 -1.18 12.80
C ARG A 117 10.30 -1.09 14.01
N LYS A 118 9.79 0.10 14.26
CA LYS A 118 8.86 0.35 15.36
C LYS A 118 7.57 -0.43 15.15
N ALA A 119 7.08 -0.48 13.91
CA ALA A 119 5.89 -1.25 13.57
C ALA A 119 6.10 -2.74 13.82
N LYS A 120 7.24 -3.29 13.43
CA LYS A 120 7.56 -4.70 13.68
C LYS A 120 7.57 -5.01 15.17
N ARG A 121 8.17 -4.16 15.97
CA ARG A 121 8.18 -4.33 17.43
C ARG A 121 6.78 -4.31 18.02
N ALA A 122 5.93 -3.41 17.51
CA ALA A 122 4.54 -3.32 17.97
C ALA A 122 3.76 -4.60 17.72
N LEU A 123 4.11 -5.33 16.66
CA LEU A 123 3.48 -6.60 16.32
C LEU A 123 4.13 -7.80 17.01
N GLY A 124 5.17 -7.59 17.82
CA GLY A 124 5.86 -8.67 18.51
C GLY A 124 6.80 -9.48 17.61
N ARG A 125 7.35 -8.86 16.60
CA ARG A 125 8.22 -9.54 15.63
C ARG A 125 9.59 -8.94 15.54
#